data_9cb548a7dbca0e81152b47a7dcf0b98f
#
_entry.id   9cb548a7dbca0e81152b47a7dcf0b98f
#
_cell.length_a   1.000
_cell.length_b   1.000
_cell.length_c   1.000
_cell.angle_alpha   90.00
_cell.angle_beta   90.00
_cell.angle_gamma   90.00
#
_symmetry.space_group_name_H-M   'P 1'
#
loop_
_entity.id
_entity.type
_entity.pdbx_description
1 polymer ?
#
loop_
_entity_poly.entity_id
_entity_poly.type
_entity_poly.pdbx_seq_one_letter_code
_entity_poly.pdbx_strand_id
1 'polypeptide(L)'
;MQPRLHTTLRRSLKSGFTLMEMILVLAIIAVLVGMGIFAMVGVLDDANVGRAKGDIKTLEINVVRYKTLMGTFPSSLEDFVRRTGNAKGAWRPLMQESALRDAWGEPYQYRNPGKHNPTCYDIYSKGVDKQDGTDDDIGNWQ
;
A
#
# COMPACT_ATOMS: atom_id res chain seq x y z
N MET A 1 -18.32 82.62 24.22
CA MET A 1 -17.31 82.29 23.12
C MET A 1 -16.75 80.91 23.41
N GLN A 2 -17.27 79.87 22.77
CA GLN A 2 -16.84 78.48 23.03
C GLN A 2 -15.89 78.01 21.90
N PRO A 3 -14.74 77.40 22.22
CA PRO A 3 -13.84 76.87 21.19
C PRO A 3 -14.39 75.57 20.65
N ARG A 4 -14.52 75.46 19.32
CA ARG A 4 -14.85 74.22 18.59
C ARG A 4 -13.60 73.30 18.54
N LEU A 5 -13.69 72.22 19.24
CA LEU A 5 -12.73 71.12 19.12
C LEU A 5 -12.89 70.40 17.76
N HIS A 6 -11.91 70.53 16.85
CA HIS A 6 -11.82 69.80 15.63
C HIS A 6 -11.21 68.45 15.94
N THR A 7 -12.04 67.39 15.97
CA THR A 7 -11.59 66.01 16.07
C THR A 7 -11.10 65.53 14.67
N THR A 8 -9.82 65.50 14.50
CA THR A 8 -9.20 64.90 13.29
C THR A 8 -9.30 63.39 13.37
N LEU A 9 -10.21 62.78 12.59
CA LEU A 9 -10.29 61.36 12.39
C LEU A 9 -9.05 60.88 11.60
N ARG A 10 -8.11 60.24 12.30
CA ARG A 10 -7.01 59.50 11.64
C ARG A 10 -7.60 58.31 10.87
N ARG A 11 -7.69 58.46 9.55
CA ARG A 11 -8.02 57.36 8.65
C ARG A 11 -6.86 56.34 8.69
N SER A 12 -7.06 55.22 9.37
CA SER A 12 -6.14 54.08 9.32
C SER A 12 -6.12 53.57 7.86
N LEU A 13 -5.02 53.79 7.17
CA LEU A 13 -4.78 53.21 5.87
C LEU A 13 -4.57 51.67 6.07
N LYS A 14 -5.56 50.89 5.71
CA LYS A 14 -5.40 49.44 5.62
C LYS A 14 -4.42 49.18 4.48
N SER A 15 -3.20 48.77 4.79
CA SER A 15 -2.25 48.28 3.78
C SER A 15 -2.81 47.00 3.18
N GLY A 16 -3.11 47.03 1.91
CA GLY A 16 -3.42 45.82 1.13
C GLY A 16 -2.15 45.04 0.84
N PHE A 17 -2.28 43.74 0.63
CA PHE A 17 -1.17 42.87 0.20
C PHE A 17 -0.68 43.29 -1.19
N THR A 18 0.62 43.27 -1.39
CA THR A 18 1.21 43.54 -2.68
C THR A 18 1.19 42.26 -3.56
N LEU A 19 1.12 42.44 -4.88
CA LEU A 19 1.20 41.32 -5.82
C LEU A 19 2.49 40.53 -5.62
N MET A 20 3.59 41.23 -5.32
CA MET A 20 4.89 40.61 -5.06
C MET A 20 4.89 39.71 -3.82
N GLU A 21 4.20 40.11 -2.75
CA GLU A 21 4.08 39.33 -1.52
C GLU A 21 3.29 38.05 -1.74
N MET A 22 2.22 38.12 -2.55
CA MET A 22 1.43 36.92 -2.89
C MET A 22 2.23 35.95 -3.75
N ILE A 23 3.00 36.44 -4.74
CA ILE A 23 3.86 35.58 -5.56
C ILE A 23 4.95 34.92 -4.71
N LEU A 24 5.56 35.64 -3.79
CA LEU A 24 6.57 35.09 -2.89
C LEU A 24 6.00 33.97 -2.01
N VAL A 25 4.83 34.18 -1.42
CA VAL A 25 4.14 33.15 -0.61
C VAL A 25 3.82 31.91 -1.44
N LEU A 26 3.28 32.09 -2.65
CA LEU A 26 3.00 30.97 -3.55
C LEU A 26 4.26 30.20 -3.93
N ALA A 27 5.37 30.91 -4.19
CA ALA A 27 6.65 30.28 -4.51
C ALA A 27 7.17 29.42 -3.34
N ILE A 28 7.08 29.93 -2.10
CA ILE A 28 7.49 29.19 -0.89
C ILE A 28 6.61 27.94 -0.70
N ILE A 29 5.30 28.09 -0.84
CA ILE A 29 4.37 26.96 -0.71
C ILE A 29 4.65 25.90 -1.78
N ALA A 30 4.90 26.29 -3.03
CA ALA A 30 5.23 25.37 -4.12
C ALA A 30 6.48 24.55 -3.82
N VAL A 31 7.53 25.18 -3.29
CA VAL A 31 8.77 24.50 -2.88
C VAL A 31 8.50 23.51 -1.72
N LEU A 32 7.79 23.93 -0.70
CA LEU A 32 7.49 23.07 0.46
C LEU A 32 6.63 21.86 0.08
N VAL A 33 5.62 22.06 -0.76
CA VAL A 33 4.78 20.95 -1.28
C VAL A 33 5.62 20.00 -2.11
N GLY A 34 6.48 20.52 -3.00
CA GLY A 34 7.37 19.68 -3.80
C GLY A 34 8.28 18.80 -2.95
N MET A 35 8.92 19.34 -1.91
CA MET A 35 9.76 18.58 -0.97
C MET A 35 8.95 17.51 -0.22
N GLY A 36 7.71 17.81 0.18
CA GLY A 36 6.84 16.88 0.91
C GLY A 36 6.48 15.64 0.10
N ILE A 37 6.25 15.78 -1.19
CA ILE A 37 5.90 14.65 -2.08
C ILE A 37 7.06 13.65 -2.17
N PHE A 38 8.30 14.12 -2.35
CA PHE A 38 9.47 13.23 -2.43
C PHE A 38 9.70 12.42 -1.14
N ALA A 39 9.47 13.03 0.03
CA ALA A 39 9.62 12.33 1.30
C ALA A 39 8.54 11.24 1.50
N MET A 40 7.37 11.38 0.88
CA MET A 40 6.24 10.49 1.08
C MET A 40 6.33 9.19 0.25
N VAL A 41 7.01 9.21 -0.90
CA VAL A 41 7.13 8.04 -1.80
C VAL A 41 7.82 6.88 -1.09
N GLY A 42 8.96 7.10 -0.44
CA GLY A 42 9.69 6.04 0.27
C GLY A 42 8.90 5.41 1.42
N VAL A 43 8.14 6.21 2.18
CA VAL A 43 7.32 5.70 3.29
C VAL A 43 6.18 4.80 2.80
N LEU A 44 5.61 5.11 1.64
CA LEU A 44 4.56 4.29 1.03
C LEU A 44 5.10 2.93 0.56
N ASP A 45 6.30 2.91 0.00
CA ASP A 45 6.94 1.66 -0.44
C ASP A 45 7.25 0.75 0.75
N ASP A 46 7.81 1.27 1.83
CA ASP A 46 8.06 0.52 3.07
C ASP A 46 6.75 -0.05 3.66
N ALA A 47 5.68 0.73 3.66
CA ALA A 47 4.37 0.28 4.12
C ALA A 47 3.80 -0.84 3.23
N ASN A 48 3.96 -0.74 1.91
CA ASN A 48 3.53 -1.77 0.97
C ASN A 48 4.32 -3.06 1.14
N VAL A 49 5.63 -2.99 1.34
CA VAL A 49 6.48 -4.14 1.67
C VAL A 49 6.03 -4.80 2.97
N GLY A 50 5.78 -4.02 4.02
CA GLY A 50 5.27 -4.51 5.29
C GLY A 50 3.93 -5.23 5.14
N ARG A 51 3.01 -4.65 4.36
CA ARG A 51 1.73 -5.27 4.03
C ARG A 51 1.92 -6.60 3.29
N ALA A 52 2.74 -6.63 2.25
CA ALA A 52 2.98 -7.84 1.46
C ALA A 52 3.54 -8.98 2.33
N LYS A 53 4.46 -8.70 3.25
CA LYS A 53 4.96 -9.69 4.23
C LYS A 53 3.85 -10.23 5.14
N GLY A 54 2.95 -9.38 5.62
CA GLY A 54 1.79 -9.79 6.43
C GLY A 54 0.79 -10.65 5.66
N ASP A 55 0.52 -10.27 4.41
CA ASP A 55 -0.38 -11.02 3.52
C ASP A 55 0.20 -12.41 3.20
N ILE A 56 1.51 -12.51 2.92
CA ILE A 56 2.20 -13.78 2.68
C ILE A 56 2.08 -14.70 3.91
N LYS A 57 2.25 -14.20 5.12
CA LYS A 57 2.03 -15.00 6.35
C LYS A 57 0.59 -15.51 6.45
N THR A 58 -0.37 -14.70 6.06
CA THR A 58 -1.79 -15.09 6.04
C THR A 58 -2.03 -16.16 4.98
N LEU A 59 -1.42 -16.06 3.81
CA LEU A 59 -1.49 -17.08 2.76
C LEU A 59 -0.85 -18.40 3.19
N GLU A 60 0.29 -18.38 3.87
CA GLU A 60 0.94 -19.57 4.45
C GLU A 60 0.00 -20.31 5.42
N ILE A 61 -0.67 -19.58 6.32
CA ILE A 61 -1.65 -20.15 7.24
C ILE A 61 -2.78 -20.85 6.47
N ASN A 62 -3.27 -20.24 5.39
CA ASN A 62 -4.32 -20.83 4.57
C ASN A 62 -3.84 -22.05 3.75
N VAL A 63 -2.57 -22.09 3.31
CA VAL A 63 -1.98 -23.30 2.70
C VAL A 63 -1.99 -24.45 3.69
N VAL A 64 -1.55 -24.23 4.94
CA VAL A 64 -1.56 -25.26 5.99
C VAL A 64 -2.99 -25.70 6.31
N ARG A 65 -3.92 -24.74 6.41
CA ARG A 65 -5.34 -25.05 6.62
C ARG A 65 -5.94 -25.85 5.47
N TYR A 66 -5.65 -25.48 4.24
CA TYR A 66 -6.09 -26.23 3.04
C TYR A 66 -5.57 -27.65 3.06
N LYS A 67 -4.26 -27.83 3.31
CA LYS A 67 -3.64 -29.15 3.43
C LYS A 67 -4.30 -30.01 4.53
N THR A 68 -4.63 -29.42 5.67
CA THR A 68 -5.32 -30.11 6.77
C THR A 68 -6.73 -30.57 6.37
N LEU A 69 -7.45 -29.75 5.61
CA LEU A 69 -8.82 -30.05 5.18
C LEU A 69 -8.87 -31.01 3.98
N MET A 70 -7.94 -30.87 3.02
CA MET A 70 -7.97 -31.59 1.77
C MET A 70 -6.99 -32.78 1.71
N GLY A 71 -6.03 -32.84 2.64
CA GLY A 71 -5.00 -33.87 2.69
C GLY A 71 -3.80 -33.61 1.74
N THR A 72 -3.88 -32.59 0.88
CA THR A 72 -2.86 -32.25 -0.10
C THR A 72 -2.63 -30.74 -0.11
N PHE A 73 -1.46 -30.31 -0.60
CA PHE A 73 -1.22 -28.88 -0.87
C PHE A 73 -2.15 -28.38 -1.98
N PRO A 74 -2.49 -27.09 -2.01
CA PRO A 74 -3.24 -26.51 -3.12
C PRO A 74 -2.42 -26.56 -4.40
N SER A 75 -3.08 -26.63 -5.54
CA SER A 75 -2.44 -26.53 -6.85
C SER A 75 -2.13 -25.07 -7.22
N SER A 76 -2.95 -24.16 -6.72
CA SER A 76 -2.82 -22.71 -6.88
C SER A 76 -3.51 -21.98 -5.74
N LEU A 77 -3.27 -20.66 -5.59
CA LEU A 77 -3.94 -19.85 -4.56
C LEU A 77 -5.43 -19.67 -4.84
N GLU A 78 -5.88 -19.82 -6.08
CA GLU A 78 -7.29 -19.79 -6.46
C GLU A 78 -8.10 -20.91 -5.79
N ASP A 79 -7.46 -22.00 -5.40
CA ASP A 79 -8.09 -23.09 -4.65
C ASP A 79 -8.64 -22.63 -3.28
N PHE A 80 -8.21 -21.47 -2.78
CA PHE A 80 -8.74 -20.88 -1.54
C PHE A 80 -10.08 -20.19 -1.72
N VAL A 81 -10.37 -19.72 -2.93
CA VAL A 81 -11.57 -18.92 -3.23
C VAL A 81 -12.57 -19.68 -4.09
N ARG A 82 -12.12 -20.65 -4.87
CA ARG A 82 -12.96 -21.45 -5.77
C ARG A 82 -12.98 -22.90 -5.35
N ARG A 83 -14.14 -23.56 -5.55
CA ARG A 83 -14.26 -24.99 -5.28
C ARG A 83 -13.46 -25.79 -6.30
N THR A 84 -12.43 -26.48 -5.85
CA THR A 84 -11.72 -27.49 -6.66
C THR A 84 -12.50 -28.80 -6.64
N GLY A 85 -12.47 -29.56 -7.73
CA GLY A 85 -13.29 -30.78 -7.93
C GLY A 85 -13.15 -31.87 -6.86
N ASN A 86 -12.08 -31.86 -6.07
CA ASN A 86 -11.79 -32.84 -5.01
C ASN A 86 -12.32 -32.44 -3.62
N ALA A 87 -12.99 -31.30 -3.48
CA ALA A 87 -13.52 -30.85 -2.20
C ALA A 87 -14.66 -31.77 -1.70
N LYS A 88 -14.41 -32.54 -0.66
CA LYS A 88 -15.41 -33.38 0.03
C LYS A 88 -16.22 -32.49 0.98
N GLY A 89 -17.55 -32.60 0.90
CA GLY A 89 -18.46 -31.93 1.86
C GLY A 89 -18.84 -30.48 1.50
N ALA A 90 -19.27 -29.72 2.52
CA ALA A 90 -19.66 -28.30 2.38
C ALA A 90 -18.41 -27.41 2.31
N TRP A 91 -17.81 -27.31 1.13
CA TRP A 91 -16.68 -26.42 0.88
C TRP A 91 -17.09 -24.96 1.10
N ARG A 92 -16.24 -24.18 1.75
CA ARG A 92 -16.38 -22.75 1.92
C ARG A 92 -15.08 -22.07 1.52
N PRO A 93 -15.10 -20.88 0.88
CA PRO A 93 -13.91 -20.12 0.62
C PRO A 93 -13.12 -19.87 1.91
N LEU A 94 -11.80 -20.06 1.83
CA LEU A 94 -10.89 -19.80 2.96
C LEU A 94 -10.57 -18.31 3.09
N MET A 95 -10.69 -17.56 1.98
CA MET A 95 -10.45 -16.12 1.93
C MET A 95 -11.19 -15.48 0.74
N GLN A 96 -11.14 -14.16 0.67
CA GLN A 96 -11.70 -13.40 -0.45
C GLN A 96 -10.72 -13.34 -1.62
N GLU A 97 -11.21 -13.26 -2.85
CA GLU A 97 -10.40 -13.19 -4.06
C GLU A 97 -9.48 -11.94 -4.08
N SER A 98 -9.93 -10.83 -3.50
CA SER A 98 -9.14 -9.61 -3.34
C SER A 98 -7.87 -9.80 -2.50
N ALA A 99 -7.86 -10.76 -1.58
CA ALA A 99 -6.72 -11.07 -0.73
C ALA A 99 -5.62 -11.89 -1.45
N LEU A 100 -5.87 -12.31 -2.70
CA LEU A 100 -4.87 -12.93 -3.56
C LEU A 100 -4.03 -11.91 -4.35
N ARG A 101 -4.27 -10.60 -4.13
CA ARG A 101 -3.52 -9.52 -4.77
C ARG A 101 -2.68 -8.78 -3.75
N ASP A 102 -1.47 -8.46 -4.18
CA ASP A 102 -0.52 -7.70 -3.37
C ASP A 102 -0.83 -6.20 -3.30
N ALA A 103 0.03 -5.43 -2.64
CA ALA A 103 -0.13 -4.00 -2.48
C ALA A 103 0.00 -3.20 -3.78
N TRP A 104 0.61 -3.78 -4.82
CA TRP A 104 0.79 -3.18 -6.15
C TRP A 104 -0.26 -3.66 -7.16
N GLY A 105 -1.24 -4.49 -6.69
CA GLY A 105 -2.36 -4.98 -7.49
C GLY A 105 -2.07 -6.23 -8.31
N GLU A 106 -0.86 -6.80 -8.20
CA GLU A 106 -0.48 -8.04 -8.86
C GLU A 106 -0.92 -9.27 -8.05
N PRO A 107 -1.20 -10.41 -8.68
CA PRO A 107 -1.51 -11.63 -7.95
C PRO A 107 -0.27 -12.19 -7.26
N TYR A 108 -0.41 -12.63 -6.00
CA TYR A 108 0.61 -13.41 -5.33
C TYR A 108 0.93 -14.67 -6.14
N GLN A 109 2.22 -14.99 -6.21
CA GLN A 109 2.70 -16.19 -6.90
C GLN A 109 2.78 -17.36 -5.94
N TYR A 110 2.49 -18.56 -6.44
CA TYR A 110 2.62 -19.81 -5.70
C TYR A 110 3.32 -20.86 -6.54
N ARG A 111 4.30 -21.52 -5.95
CA ARG A 111 5.04 -22.64 -6.58
C ARG A 111 5.16 -23.79 -5.61
N ASN A 112 4.80 -24.98 -6.04
CA ASN A 112 4.98 -26.22 -5.27
C ASN A 112 5.46 -27.35 -6.20
N PRO A 113 6.70 -27.88 -6.03
CA PRO A 113 7.70 -27.46 -5.04
C PRO A 113 8.25 -26.05 -5.29
N GLY A 114 8.72 -25.39 -4.21
CA GLY A 114 9.31 -24.07 -4.29
C GLY A 114 10.69 -24.07 -4.93
N LYS A 115 11.09 -22.92 -5.48
CA LYS A 115 12.47 -22.71 -5.98
C LYS A 115 13.40 -22.39 -4.79
N HIS A 116 12.94 -21.55 -3.87
CA HIS A 116 13.68 -21.19 -2.65
C HIS A 116 13.47 -22.21 -1.53
N ASN A 117 12.28 -22.83 -1.47
CA ASN A 117 11.93 -23.89 -0.52
C ASN A 117 11.66 -25.22 -1.26
N PRO A 118 12.70 -25.95 -1.72
CA PRO A 118 12.52 -27.14 -2.58
C PRO A 118 11.74 -28.29 -1.92
N THR A 119 11.72 -28.37 -0.60
CA THR A 119 10.97 -29.37 0.18
C THR A 119 9.56 -28.95 0.54
N CYS A 120 9.18 -27.70 0.20
CA CYS A 120 7.91 -27.11 0.54
C CYS A 120 7.38 -26.29 -0.66
N TYR A 121 6.87 -25.10 -0.41
CA TYR A 121 6.33 -24.21 -1.42
C TYR A 121 6.91 -22.80 -1.26
N ASP A 122 6.88 -22.04 -2.34
CA ASP A 122 7.14 -20.61 -2.33
C ASP A 122 5.82 -19.84 -2.51
N ILE A 123 5.64 -18.79 -1.70
CA ILE A 123 4.61 -17.76 -1.88
C ILE A 123 5.32 -16.42 -1.92
N TYR A 124 5.06 -15.60 -2.93
CA TYR A 124 5.75 -14.33 -3.08
C TYR A 124 4.96 -13.30 -3.88
N SER A 125 5.27 -12.03 -3.65
CA SER A 125 4.93 -10.90 -4.50
C SER A 125 6.14 -10.54 -5.35
N LYS A 126 5.90 -10.08 -6.56
CA LYS A 126 6.92 -9.58 -7.49
C LYS A 126 7.40 -8.16 -7.18
N GLY A 127 7.00 -7.61 -6.03
CA GLY A 127 7.41 -6.29 -5.60
C GLY A 127 6.90 -5.13 -6.48
N VAL A 128 7.62 -4.03 -6.41
CA VAL A 128 7.23 -2.77 -7.06
C VAL A 128 7.46 -2.81 -8.58
N ASP A 129 8.48 -3.53 -9.04
CA ASP A 129 8.83 -3.63 -10.46
C ASP A 129 7.97 -4.64 -11.24
N LYS A 130 7.18 -5.47 -10.54
CA LYS A 130 6.26 -6.50 -11.07
C LYS A 130 6.96 -7.57 -11.93
N GLN A 131 8.27 -7.71 -11.80
CA GLN A 131 9.06 -8.71 -12.51
C GLN A 131 9.40 -9.87 -11.57
N ASP A 132 9.45 -11.09 -12.12
CA ASP A 132 9.72 -12.29 -11.36
C ASP A 132 11.24 -12.55 -11.29
N GLY A 133 11.78 -12.75 -10.11
CA GLY A 133 13.18 -13.10 -9.89
C GLY A 133 14.11 -11.90 -9.73
N THR A 134 13.58 -10.76 -9.26
CA THR A 134 14.34 -9.55 -8.96
C THR A 134 14.58 -9.38 -7.46
N ASP A 135 15.40 -8.40 -7.08
CA ASP A 135 15.81 -8.20 -5.68
C ASP A 135 14.68 -7.62 -4.82
N ASP A 136 13.62 -7.10 -5.43
CA ASP A 136 12.43 -6.58 -4.75
C ASP A 136 11.31 -7.62 -4.59
N ASP A 137 11.52 -8.86 -5.04
CA ASP A 137 10.64 -9.98 -4.73
C ASP A 137 10.53 -10.17 -3.21
N ILE A 138 9.30 -10.25 -2.71
CA ILE A 138 9.01 -10.46 -1.29
C ILE A 138 8.41 -11.85 -1.14
N GLY A 139 9.11 -12.75 -0.47
CA GLY A 139 8.70 -14.14 -0.38
C GLY A 139 8.74 -14.71 1.04
N ASN A 140 8.19 -15.91 1.19
CA ASN A 140 8.18 -16.65 2.46
C ASN A 140 9.55 -17.28 2.84
N TRP A 141 10.59 -17.00 2.09
CA TRP A 141 11.98 -17.42 2.37
C TRP A 141 12.83 -16.32 3.04
N GLN A 142 12.26 -15.14 3.31
CA GLN A 142 12.92 -14.01 3.94
C GLN A 142 12.69 -13.97 5.44
#